data_98b21bfe5128d232137aea65c0570bb9
#
_entry.id   98b21bfe5128d232137aea65c0570bb9
#
_cell.length_a   1.000
_cell.length_b   1.000
_cell.length_c   1.000
_cell.angle_alpha   90.00
_cell.angle_beta   90.00
_cell.angle_gamma   90.00
#
_symmetry.space_group_name_H-M   'P 1'
#
loop_
_entity.id
_entity.type
_entity.pdbx_description
1 polymer ?
#
loop_
_entity_poly.entity_id
_entity_poly.type
_entity_poly.pdbx_seq_one_letter_code
_entity_poly.pdbx_strand_id
1 'polypeptide(L)'
;MIYLDNSATSFPKPEMVYTYMCDFYRNHGVSPGRSGFDAAIETEEVVFGTRKLLTEFFNGDDPNRLTFSYNASDSLNMIIQGLAEPGDHVITTCLEHNSVLRPLHHLELSGMIEVTYLPFDARGYIDPDDVRKAIRKNTKMAVINHCSNVIGTIQPIREIGAICREAGVFLVLDSTQSAGAIPIDIKALNVDVIVFTGHKCLMGPTGIGGSYVCDHVPVRYTRFGGTGVRSAQKTHLEEFPYRLECGTLNLLGVAGLKAGVRWVLDQGIETLHRGEMRLWNKLTQGLRDIDNITLYCADSDKNHNPVLSLNVRGLDSGDVGIMLDVDHSIACRTGLQCAPKVHEVIGTDKIHGTVRLSIGPFNTDADIDAAIAAMEEIASIRR
;
A
#
# COMPACT_ATOMS: atom_id res chain seq x y z
N MET A 1 5.55 3.65 24.98
CA MET A 1 4.46 3.39 24.01
C MET A 1 4.88 2.24 23.12
N ILE A 2 4.09 1.20 23.09
CA ILE A 2 4.22 0.08 22.14
C ILE A 2 3.42 0.44 20.89
N TYR A 3 4.08 0.44 19.72
CA TYR A 3 3.43 0.85 18.48
C TYR A 3 3.08 -0.36 17.61
N LEU A 4 1.78 -0.66 17.50
CA LEU A 4 1.21 -1.76 16.72
C LEU A 4 0.23 -1.26 15.63
N ASP A 5 0.48 -0.07 15.05
CA ASP A 5 -0.28 0.48 13.91
C ASP A 5 0.59 0.70 12.66
N ASN A 6 1.56 -0.19 12.40
CA ASN A 6 2.50 -0.08 11.27
C ASN A 6 1.82 -0.14 9.90
N SER A 7 0.65 -0.76 9.78
CA SER A 7 -0.15 -0.75 8.54
C SER A 7 -0.75 0.63 8.20
N ALA A 8 -0.86 1.54 9.17
CA ALA A 8 -1.23 2.92 8.91
C ALA A 8 -0.03 3.73 8.42
N THR A 9 1.07 3.69 9.16
CA THR A 9 2.40 4.20 8.80
C THR A 9 3.43 3.49 9.66
N SER A 10 4.60 3.15 9.12
CA SER A 10 5.65 2.54 9.95
C SER A 10 6.26 3.58 10.91
N PHE A 11 6.48 3.19 12.16
CA PHE A 11 7.10 4.01 13.18
C PHE A 11 7.84 3.13 14.21
N PRO A 12 9.07 3.55 14.65
CA PRO A 12 9.86 4.67 14.11
C PRO A 12 10.35 4.41 12.68
N LYS A 13 10.98 5.41 12.05
CA LYS A 13 11.77 5.21 10.85
C LYS A 13 13.21 4.87 11.22
N PRO A 14 13.97 4.16 10.35
CA PRO A 14 15.40 4.01 10.52
C PRO A 14 16.10 5.37 10.63
N GLU A 15 17.07 5.51 11.55
CA GLU A 15 17.77 6.79 11.80
C GLU A 15 18.39 7.38 10.54
N MET A 16 18.91 6.52 9.65
CA MET A 16 19.47 6.96 8.38
C MET A 16 18.46 7.71 7.49
N VAL A 17 17.14 7.47 7.63
CA VAL A 17 16.11 8.19 6.87
C VAL A 17 16.04 9.64 7.33
N TYR A 18 16.01 9.87 8.63
CA TYR A 18 15.99 11.23 9.20
C TYR A 18 17.28 11.99 8.85
N THR A 19 18.43 11.38 9.07
CA THR A 19 19.74 11.98 8.80
C THR A 19 19.90 12.33 7.34
N TYR A 20 19.65 11.38 6.43
CA TYR A 20 19.80 11.60 4.99
C TYR A 20 18.85 12.68 4.46
N MET A 21 17.59 12.70 4.90
CA MET A 21 16.62 13.74 4.54
C MET A 21 17.11 15.15 4.95
N CYS A 22 17.54 15.27 6.22
CA CYS A 22 17.97 16.57 6.75
C CYS A 22 19.23 17.08 6.06
N ASP A 23 20.23 16.21 5.88
CA ASP A 23 21.49 16.57 5.27
C ASP A 23 21.33 16.90 3.78
N PHE A 24 20.56 16.08 3.06
CA PHE A 24 20.25 16.37 1.66
C PHE A 24 19.56 17.72 1.50
N TYR A 25 18.53 18.00 2.30
CA TYR A 25 17.77 19.23 2.15
C TYR A 25 18.57 20.49 2.54
N ARG A 26 19.46 20.38 3.52
CA ARG A 26 20.36 21.48 3.90
C ARG A 26 21.38 21.82 2.82
N ASN A 27 21.92 20.79 2.14
CA ASN A 27 23.04 20.96 1.23
C ASN A 27 22.58 21.05 -0.25
N HIS A 28 21.49 20.39 -0.63
CA HIS A 28 21.05 20.20 -2.02
C HIS A 28 19.56 20.44 -2.22
N GLY A 29 18.86 21.11 -1.30
CA GLY A 29 17.40 21.34 -1.34
C GLY A 29 16.95 22.38 -2.38
N VAL A 30 17.56 22.38 -3.56
CA VAL A 30 17.26 23.28 -4.69
C VAL A 30 16.40 22.56 -5.74
N SER A 31 15.74 23.33 -6.63
CA SER A 31 14.95 22.75 -7.71
C SER A 31 15.84 21.92 -8.65
N PRO A 32 15.49 20.65 -8.95
CA PRO A 32 16.22 19.82 -9.90
C PRO A 32 16.08 20.35 -11.34
N GLY A 33 17.01 20.00 -12.19
CA GLY A 33 16.99 20.25 -13.63
C GLY A 33 17.62 21.59 -14.02
N ARG A 34 17.69 21.91 -15.26
CA ARG A 34 18.12 23.01 -16.16
C ARG A 34 19.01 24.16 -15.66
N SER A 35 19.17 24.35 -14.38
CA SER A 35 20.14 25.29 -13.85
C SER A 35 21.50 24.61 -13.87
N GLY A 36 22.43 25.13 -14.67
CA GLY A 36 23.76 24.54 -14.82
C GLY A 36 24.70 24.73 -13.63
N PHE A 37 24.17 24.80 -12.40
CA PHE A 37 24.96 24.84 -11.17
C PHE A 37 24.93 23.50 -10.43
N ASP A 38 26.05 23.15 -9.78
CA ASP A 38 26.32 21.83 -9.23
C ASP A 38 25.21 21.30 -8.32
N ALA A 39 24.67 22.10 -7.39
CA ALA A 39 23.61 21.65 -6.48
C ALA A 39 22.32 21.22 -7.21
N ALA A 40 21.98 21.81 -8.38
CA ALA A 40 20.83 21.38 -9.15
C ALA A 40 21.08 20.06 -9.87
N ILE A 41 22.32 19.83 -10.33
CA ILE A 41 22.75 18.56 -10.95
C ILE A 41 22.69 17.46 -9.89
N GLU A 42 23.26 17.67 -8.72
CA GLU A 42 23.24 16.70 -7.60
C GLU A 42 21.82 16.39 -7.13
N THR A 43 20.93 17.38 -7.10
CA THR A 43 19.51 17.17 -6.80
C THR A 43 18.84 16.28 -7.85
N GLU A 44 19.09 16.53 -9.14
CA GLU A 44 18.58 15.68 -10.23
C GLU A 44 19.11 14.25 -10.13
N GLU A 45 20.38 14.05 -9.80
CA GLU A 45 20.97 12.75 -9.57
C GLU A 45 20.29 11.97 -8.43
N VAL A 46 19.89 12.66 -7.34
CA VAL A 46 19.14 12.03 -6.26
C VAL A 46 17.75 11.62 -6.73
N VAL A 47 17.04 12.49 -7.46
CA VAL A 47 15.70 12.20 -8.01
C VAL A 47 15.76 11.02 -8.97
N PHE A 48 16.64 11.09 -9.98
CA PHE A 48 16.79 10.03 -10.98
C PHE A 48 17.31 8.73 -10.38
N GLY A 49 18.29 8.82 -9.47
CA GLY A 49 18.82 7.67 -8.74
C GLY A 49 17.76 6.97 -7.88
N THR A 50 16.78 7.73 -7.35
CA THR A 50 15.65 7.14 -6.61
C THR A 50 14.66 6.43 -7.55
N ARG A 51 14.39 7.01 -8.75
CA ARG A 51 13.61 6.33 -9.79
C ARG A 51 14.26 5.01 -10.20
N LYS A 52 15.57 5.04 -10.49
CA LYS A 52 16.32 3.86 -10.87
C LYS A 52 16.27 2.78 -9.79
N LEU A 53 16.51 3.16 -8.53
CA LEU A 53 16.45 2.24 -7.38
C LEU A 53 15.08 1.55 -7.25
N LEU A 54 13.99 2.31 -7.36
CA LEU A 54 12.63 1.74 -7.26
C LEU A 54 12.25 0.93 -8.51
N THR A 55 12.72 1.32 -9.69
CA THR A 55 12.54 0.53 -10.91
C THR A 55 13.20 -0.84 -10.78
N GLU A 56 14.45 -0.86 -10.31
CA GLU A 56 15.19 -2.11 -10.02
C GLU A 56 14.50 -2.91 -8.90
N PHE A 57 14.01 -2.23 -7.85
CA PHE A 57 13.31 -2.84 -6.73
C PHE A 57 12.05 -3.62 -7.16
N PHE A 58 11.34 -3.16 -8.18
CA PHE A 58 10.16 -3.81 -8.75
C PHE A 58 10.45 -4.65 -10.01
N ASN A 59 11.71 -4.77 -10.43
CA ASN A 59 12.14 -5.40 -11.68
C ASN A 59 11.53 -4.77 -12.95
N GLY A 60 11.41 -3.43 -12.97
CA GLY A 60 11.01 -2.66 -14.14
C GLY A 60 12.17 -2.44 -15.11
N ASP A 61 11.86 -1.98 -16.34
CA ASP A 61 12.85 -1.81 -17.42
C ASP A 61 13.37 -0.36 -17.54
N ASP A 62 12.49 0.63 -17.45
CA ASP A 62 12.82 2.03 -17.70
C ASP A 62 12.53 2.91 -16.48
N PRO A 63 13.57 3.53 -15.85
CA PRO A 63 13.38 4.44 -14.73
C PRO A 63 12.47 5.64 -15.01
N ASN A 64 12.35 6.09 -16.26
CA ASN A 64 11.46 7.18 -16.61
C ASN A 64 9.98 6.81 -16.42
N ARG A 65 9.65 5.52 -16.48
CA ARG A 65 8.28 5.01 -16.28
C ARG A 65 7.87 4.95 -14.81
N LEU A 66 8.81 5.17 -13.88
CA LEU A 66 8.51 5.37 -12.48
C LEU A 66 8.17 6.83 -12.22
N THR A 67 7.00 7.11 -11.67
CA THR A 67 6.50 8.45 -11.39
C THR A 67 6.25 8.63 -9.90
N PHE A 68 6.57 9.81 -9.38
CA PHE A 68 6.30 10.18 -8.01
C PHE A 68 4.93 10.86 -7.85
N SER A 69 4.33 10.64 -6.70
CA SER A 69 3.07 11.24 -6.27
C SER A 69 3.14 11.57 -4.77
N TYR A 70 2.12 12.22 -4.24
CA TYR A 70 2.08 12.50 -2.79
C TYR A 70 1.87 11.23 -1.94
N ASN A 71 1.19 10.22 -2.47
CA ASN A 71 0.90 8.94 -1.81
C ASN A 71 0.23 7.98 -2.80
N ALA A 72 -0.03 6.73 -2.37
CA ALA A 72 -0.72 5.75 -3.21
C ALA A 72 -2.13 6.18 -3.65
N SER A 73 -2.89 6.88 -2.81
CA SER A 73 -4.23 7.38 -3.19
C SER A 73 -4.17 8.34 -4.36
N ASP A 74 -3.16 9.20 -4.39
CA ASP A 74 -2.91 10.13 -5.49
C ASP A 74 -2.55 9.37 -6.77
N SER A 75 -1.64 8.39 -6.69
CA SER A 75 -1.29 7.51 -7.83
C SER A 75 -2.50 6.71 -8.34
N LEU A 76 -3.28 6.08 -7.44
CA LEU A 76 -4.45 5.29 -7.83
C LEU A 76 -5.49 6.14 -8.57
N ASN A 77 -5.74 7.37 -8.11
CA ASN A 77 -6.60 8.30 -8.83
C ASN A 77 -6.08 8.62 -10.24
N MET A 78 -4.78 8.90 -10.37
CA MET A 78 -4.18 9.17 -11.69
C MET A 78 -4.28 7.97 -12.62
N ILE A 79 -3.98 6.78 -12.14
CA ILE A 79 -3.97 5.55 -12.96
C ILE A 79 -5.39 5.13 -13.34
N ILE A 80 -6.32 5.07 -12.37
CA ILE A 80 -7.71 4.65 -12.62
C ILE A 80 -8.38 5.61 -13.61
N GLN A 81 -8.31 6.92 -13.38
CA GLN A 81 -8.91 7.91 -14.25
C GLN A 81 -8.18 8.04 -15.60
N GLY A 82 -6.86 7.84 -15.61
CA GLY A 82 -6.05 7.90 -16.82
C GLY A 82 -6.24 6.70 -17.76
N LEU A 83 -6.67 5.55 -17.25
CA LEU A 83 -6.96 4.35 -18.03
C LEU A 83 -8.43 4.21 -18.42
N ALA A 84 -9.35 4.66 -17.57
CA ALA A 84 -10.78 4.48 -17.78
C ALA A 84 -11.30 5.29 -18.98
N GLU A 85 -12.14 4.64 -19.80
CA GLU A 85 -12.85 5.23 -20.93
C GLU A 85 -14.36 4.95 -20.82
N PRO A 86 -15.22 5.77 -21.45
CA PRO A 86 -16.66 5.54 -21.41
C PRO A 86 -17.04 4.16 -21.95
N GLY A 87 -17.81 3.41 -21.14
CA GLY A 87 -18.27 2.06 -21.48
C GLY A 87 -17.31 0.95 -21.08
N ASP A 88 -16.18 1.26 -20.43
CA ASP A 88 -15.27 0.25 -19.90
C ASP A 88 -15.88 -0.52 -18.72
N HIS A 89 -15.48 -1.77 -18.61
CA HIS A 89 -15.69 -2.58 -17.42
C HIS A 89 -14.39 -2.70 -16.61
N VAL A 90 -14.49 -2.59 -15.29
CA VAL A 90 -13.37 -2.71 -14.36
C VAL A 90 -13.65 -3.83 -13.35
N ILE A 91 -12.70 -4.70 -13.13
CA ILE A 91 -12.73 -5.71 -12.08
C ILE A 91 -11.94 -5.19 -10.88
N THR A 92 -12.51 -5.33 -9.70
CA THR A 92 -11.85 -5.05 -8.42
C THR A 92 -12.34 -6.02 -7.35
N THR A 93 -11.90 -5.86 -6.10
CA THR A 93 -12.23 -6.82 -5.05
C THR A 93 -12.89 -6.17 -3.84
N CYS A 94 -13.50 -7.00 -2.98
CA CYS A 94 -13.98 -6.56 -1.67
C CYS A 94 -12.84 -6.34 -0.66
N LEU A 95 -11.58 -6.61 -1.02
CA LEU A 95 -10.40 -6.35 -0.17
C LEU A 95 -9.86 -4.92 -0.30
N GLU A 96 -10.38 -4.12 -1.22
CA GLU A 96 -9.81 -2.85 -1.60
C GLU A 96 -9.93 -1.78 -0.52
N HIS A 97 -8.87 -0.97 -0.44
CA HIS A 97 -8.88 0.28 0.32
C HIS A 97 -9.76 1.34 -0.38
N ASN A 98 -10.28 2.32 0.37
CA ASN A 98 -11.05 3.45 -0.16
C ASN A 98 -10.33 4.23 -1.27
N SER A 99 -9.01 4.13 -1.36
CA SER A 99 -8.21 4.75 -2.45
C SER A 99 -8.49 4.12 -3.82
N VAL A 100 -9.00 2.89 -3.86
CA VAL A 100 -9.49 2.20 -5.06
C VAL A 100 -11.03 2.32 -5.15
N LEU A 101 -11.74 2.01 -4.05
CA LEU A 101 -13.20 1.96 -4.04
C LEU A 101 -13.83 3.29 -4.43
N ARG A 102 -13.36 4.41 -3.87
CA ARG A 102 -13.98 5.72 -4.10
C ARG A 102 -13.79 6.25 -5.52
N PRO A 103 -12.61 6.22 -6.14
CA PRO A 103 -12.46 6.59 -7.55
C PRO A 103 -13.31 5.74 -8.49
N LEU A 104 -13.33 4.41 -8.29
CA LEU A 104 -14.15 3.50 -9.10
C LEU A 104 -15.64 3.81 -8.94
N HIS A 105 -16.12 3.95 -7.71
CA HIS A 105 -17.50 4.28 -7.43
C HIS A 105 -17.93 5.64 -8.01
N HIS A 106 -17.05 6.63 -7.98
CA HIS A 106 -17.31 7.93 -8.61
C HIS A 106 -17.48 7.82 -10.13
N LEU A 107 -16.63 7.05 -10.79
CA LEU A 107 -16.73 6.79 -12.24
C LEU A 107 -17.98 5.96 -12.59
N GLU A 108 -18.32 4.98 -11.76
CA GLU A 108 -19.52 4.15 -11.89
C GLU A 108 -20.81 5.00 -11.74
N LEU A 109 -20.89 5.85 -10.71
CA LEU A 109 -22.02 6.78 -10.50
C LEU A 109 -22.20 7.78 -11.65
N SER A 110 -21.13 8.19 -12.31
CA SER A 110 -21.19 9.06 -13.47
C SER A 110 -21.61 8.34 -14.76
N GLY A 111 -21.77 7.01 -14.70
CA GLY A 111 -22.07 6.18 -15.88
C GLY A 111 -20.91 6.00 -16.83
N MET A 112 -19.68 6.35 -16.41
CA MET A 112 -18.50 6.22 -17.25
C MET A 112 -18.04 4.77 -17.39
N ILE A 113 -18.07 3.99 -16.29
CA ILE A 113 -17.62 2.59 -16.27
C ILE A 113 -18.65 1.70 -15.56
N GLU A 114 -18.51 0.39 -15.77
CA GLU A 114 -19.14 -0.64 -14.94
C GLU A 114 -18.09 -1.29 -14.06
N VAL A 115 -18.44 -1.64 -12.80
CA VAL A 115 -17.49 -2.25 -11.85
C VAL A 115 -18.01 -3.59 -11.34
N THR A 116 -17.16 -4.61 -11.38
CA THR A 116 -17.43 -5.89 -10.70
C THR A 116 -16.53 -6.00 -9.46
N TYR A 117 -17.15 -6.19 -8.29
CA TYR A 117 -16.47 -6.38 -7.01
C TYR A 117 -16.42 -7.86 -6.68
N LEU A 118 -15.24 -8.49 -6.72
CA LEU A 118 -15.07 -9.89 -6.41
C LEU A 118 -15.03 -10.13 -4.89
N PRO A 119 -15.78 -11.11 -4.38
CA PRO A 119 -15.68 -11.51 -2.98
C PRO A 119 -14.36 -12.25 -2.71
N PHE A 120 -14.05 -12.47 -1.44
CA PHE A 120 -12.98 -13.34 -0.98
C PHE A 120 -13.54 -14.47 -0.10
N ASP A 121 -12.79 -15.56 0.03
CA ASP A 121 -13.18 -16.73 0.82
C ASP A 121 -13.07 -16.47 2.34
N ALA A 122 -13.53 -17.41 3.16
CA ALA A 122 -13.48 -17.31 4.63
C ALA A 122 -12.04 -17.17 5.19
N ARG A 123 -11.02 -17.49 4.40
CA ARG A 123 -9.61 -17.31 4.75
C ARG A 123 -9.04 -15.98 4.27
N GLY A 124 -9.82 -15.18 3.51
CA GLY A 124 -9.43 -13.86 3.03
C GLY A 124 -8.73 -13.85 1.66
N TYR A 125 -8.94 -14.87 0.81
CA TYR A 125 -8.31 -14.96 -0.51
C TYR A 125 -9.32 -14.84 -1.64
N ILE A 126 -8.92 -14.15 -2.72
CA ILE A 126 -9.65 -14.11 -3.98
C ILE A 126 -9.38 -15.42 -4.73
N ASP A 127 -10.43 -16.02 -5.30
CA ASP A 127 -10.27 -17.12 -6.24
C ASP A 127 -9.90 -16.55 -7.63
N PRO A 128 -8.73 -16.89 -8.20
CA PRO A 128 -8.35 -16.46 -9.54
C PRO A 128 -9.38 -16.83 -10.64
N ASP A 129 -10.11 -17.92 -10.47
CA ASP A 129 -11.16 -18.32 -11.41
C ASP A 129 -12.36 -17.36 -11.40
N ASP A 130 -12.60 -16.65 -10.29
CA ASP A 130 -13.64 -15.63 -10.26
C ASP A 130 -13.22 -14.38 -11.06
N VAL A 131 -11.93 -14.04 -11.09
CA VAL A 131 -11.40 -13.03 -12.03
C VAL A 131 -11.67 -13.45 -13.47
N ARG A 132 -11.36 -14.70 -13.84
CA ARG A 132 -11.58 -15.24 -15.18
C ARG A 132 -13.05 -15.16 -15.59
N LYS A 133 -13.97 -15.56 -14.71
CA LYS A 133 -15.42 -15.51 -14.95
C LYS A 133 -15.96 -14.08 -15.08
N ALA A 134 -15.36 -13.11 -14.39
CA ALA A 134 -15.77 -11.71 -14.41
C ALA A 134 -15.31 -10.96 -15.66
N ILE A 135 -14.32 -11.47 -16.40
CA ILE A 135 -13.83 -10.83 -17.62
C ILE A 135 -14.91 -10.80 -18.69
N ARG A 136 -15.13 -9.60 -19.24
CA ARG A 136 -16.06 -9.30 -20.35
C ARG A 136 -15.30 -8.74 -21.53
N LYS A 137 -15.96 -8.66 -22.71
CA LYS A 137 -15.36 -8.10 -23.93
C LYS A 137 -14.84 -6.66 -23.74
N ASN A 138 -15.51 -5.87 -22.88
CA ASN A 138 -15.17 -4.47 -22.57
C ASN A 138 -14.40 -4.32 -21.25
N THR A 139 -13.85 -5.41 -20.68
CA THR A 139 -13.01 -5.30 -19.49
C THR A 139 -11.69 -4.64 -19.83
N LYS A 140 -11.45 -3.45 -19.28
CA LYS A 140 -10.25 -2.65 -19.52
C LYS A 140 -9.13 -2.99 -18.57
N MET A 141 -9.44 -3.06 -17.28
CA MET A 141 -8.44 -3.28 -16.23
C MET A 141 -9.01 -4.07 -15.04
N ALA A 142 -8.13 -4.72 -14.33
CA ALA A 142 -8.34 -5.24 -12.98
C ALA A 142 -7.49 -4.41 -12.00
N VAL A 143 -8.11 -3.84 -10.97
CA VAL A 143 -7.43 -3.08 -9.91
C VAL A 143 -7.49 -3.92 -8.65
N ILE A 144 -6.35 -4.48 -8.23
CA ILE A 144 -6.30 -5.53 -7.20
C ILE A 144 -5.34 -5.11 -6.08
N ASN A 145 -5.82 -5.23 -4.85
CA ASN A 145 -5.01 -5.11 -3.65
C ASN A 145 -4.08 -6.33 -3.51
N HIS A 146 -2.77 -6.11 -3.40
CA HIS A 146 -1.82 -7.21 -3.22
C HIS A 146 -1.88 -7.81 -1.82
N CYS A 147 -2.10 -6.96 -0.80
CA CYS A 147 -2.17 -7.38 0.59
C CYS A 147 -3.21 -6.55 1.34
N SER A 148 -4.12 -7.23 2.02
CA SER A 148 -5.17 -6.56 2.79
C SER A 148 -4.61 -5.78 3.98
N ASN A 149 -4.98 -4.52 4.08
CA ASN A 149 -4.65 -3.68 5.23
C ASN A 149 -5.51 -3.97 6.48
N VAL A 150 -6.50 -4.84 6.36
CA VAL A 150 -7.40 -5.25 7.47
C VAL A 150 -7.04 -6.64 7.98
N ILE A 151 -6.97 -7.62 7.09
CA ILE A 151 -6.82 -9.03 7.46
C ILE A 151 -5.46 -9.63 7.08
N GLY A 152 -4.54 -8.85 6.47
CA GLY A 152 -3.15 -9.24 6.24
C GLY A 152 -2.91 -10.24 5.11
N THR A 153 -3.93 -10.80 4.48
CA THR A 153 -3.79 -11.82 3.44
C THR A 153 -3.15 -11.28 2.16
N ILE A 154 -2.19 -12.03 1.61
CA ILE A 154 -1.48 -11.71 0.35
C ILE A 154 -2.17 -12.47 -0.78
N GLN A 155 -2.66 -11.74 -1.77
CA GLN A 155 -3.47 -12.29 -2.85
C GLN A 155 -2.65 -13.03 -3.91
N PRO A 156 -3.22 -14.01 -4.63
CA PRO A 156 -2.56 -14.84 -5.63
C PRO A 156 -2.33 -14.08 -6.95
N ILE A 157 -1.52 -13.01 -6.89
CA ILE A 157 -1.32 -12.07 -8.01
C ILE A 157 -0.69 -12.73 -9.24
N ARG A 158 0.15 -13.76 -9.06
CA ARG A 158 0.76 -14.50 -10.17
C ARG A 158 -0.30 -15.14 -11.07
N GLU A 159 -1.26 -15.80 -10.46
CA GLU A 159 -2.36 -16.47 -11.14
C GLU A 159 -3.32 -15.46 -11.75
N ILE A 160 -3.68 -14.41 -11.00
CA ILE A 160 -4.53 -13.32 -11.48
C ILE A 160 -3.87 -12.59 -12.66
N GLY A 161 -2.58 -12.29 -12.57
CA GLY A 161 -1.82 -11.62 -13.64
C GLY A 161 -1.72 -12.45 -14.91
N ALA A 162 -1.57 -13.78 -14.78
CA ALA A 162 -1.61 -14.66 -15.95
C ALA A 162 -2.96 -14.63 -16.67
N ILE A 163 -4.06 -14.63 -15.90
CA ILE A 163 -5.44 -14.53 -16.43
C ILE A 163 -5.65 -13.17 -17.12
N CYS A 164 -5.24 -12.07 -16.49
CA CYS A 164 -5.37 -10.74 -17.08
C CYS A 164 -4.57 -10.61 -18.37
N ARG A 165 -3.33 -11.09 -18.40
CA ARG A 165 -2.47 -11.08 -19.60
C ARG A 165 -3.07 -11.90 -20.75
N GLU A 166 -3.58 -13.09 -20.48
CA GLU A 166 -4.24 -13.96 -21.46
C GLU A 166 -5.46 -13.26 -22.10
N ALA A 167 -6.19 -12.48 -21.32
CA ALA A 167 -7.39 -11.78 -21.76
C ALA A 167 -7.14 -10.37 -22.31
N GLY A 168 -5.90 -9.86 -22.27
CA GLY A 168 -5.57 -8.49 -22.69
C GLY A 168 -6.13 -7.41 -21.75
N VAL A 169 -6.32 -7.74 -20.46
CA VAL A 169 -6.81 -6.85 -19.40
C VAL A 169 -5.61 -6.30 -18.62
N PHE A 170 -5.53 -4.98 -18.41
CA PHE A 170 -4.44 -4.40 -17.64
C PHE A 170 -4.57 -4.74 -16.15
N LEU A 171 -3.50 -5.23 -15.54
CA LEU A 171 -3.44 -5.46 -14.08
C LEU A 171 -2.77 -4.27 -13.38
N VAL A 172 -3.57 -3.53 -12.61
CA VAL A 172 -3.13 -2.47 -11.70
C VAL A 172 -3.03 -3.04 -10.30
N LEU A 173 -1.82 -3.11 -9.76
CA LEU A 173 -1.54 -3.66 -8.44
C LEU A 173 -1.42 -2.55 -7.40
N ASP A 174 -2.32 -2.51 -6.41
CA ASP A 174 -2.12 -1.73 -5.20
C ASP A 174 -1.18 -2.47 -4.25
N SER A 175 0.09 -2.07 -4.25
CA SER A 175 1.13 -2.64 -3.40
C SER A 175 1.38 -1.86 -2.10
N THR A 176 0.43 -1.02 -1.71
CA THR A 176 0.56 -0.12 -0.55
C THR A 176 0.93 -0.83 0.76
N GLN A 177 0.52 -2.09 0.93
CA GLN A 177 0.84 -2.91 2.10
C GLN A 177 1.94 -3.95 1.84
N SER A 178 2.33 -4.15 0.59
CA SER A 178 3.26 -5.23 0.21
C SER A 178 4.63 -4.72 -0.26
N ALA A 179 4.69 -3.51 -0.86
CA ALA A 179 5.97 -2.92 -1.27
C ALA A 179 6.87 -2.67 -0.05
N GLY A 180 7.99 -3.37 0.00
CA GLY A 180 8.94 -3.38 1.13
C GLY A 180 8.65 -4.44 2.19
N ALA A 181 7.46 -5.07 2.20
CA ALA A 181 7.13 -6.18 3.10
C ALA A 181 7.46 -7.54 2.49
N ILE A 182 7.21 -7.71 1.19
CA ILE A 182 7.51 -8.92 0.43
C ILE A 182 8.17 -8.57 -0.90
N PRO A 183 8.96 -9.48 -1.51
CA PRO A 183 9.51 -9.28 -2.85
C PRO A 183 8.40 -9.15 -3.90
N ILE A 184 8.52 -8.15 -4.78
CA ILE A 184 7.58 -7.94 -5.89
C ILE A 184 8.37 -7.85 -7.19
N ASP A 185 8.15 -8.80 -8.10
CA ASP A 185 8.66 -8.81 -9.46
C ASP A 185 7.50 -8.63 -10.43
N ILE A 186 7.35 -7.41 -10.98
CA ILE A 186 6.22 -7.07 -11.85
C ILE A 186 6.17 -7.92 -13.13
N LYS A 187 7.32 -8.36 -13.63
CA LYS A 187 7.39 -9.23 -14.82
C LYS A 187 6.92 -10.64 -14.51
N ALA A 188 7.41 -11.21 -13.40
CA ALA A 188 7.03 -12.54 -12.97
C ALA A 188 5.57 -12.64 -12.54
N LEU A 189 4.98 -11.53 -12.06
CA LEU A 189 3.59 -11.43 -11.65
C LEU A 189 2.64 -10.97 -12.77
N ASN A 190 3.16 -10.61 -13.95
CA ASN A 190 2.40 -10.03 -15.07
C ASN A 190 1.62 -8.76 -14.67
N VAL A 191 2.24 -7.89 -13.89
CA VAL A 191 1.67 -6.61 -13.46
C VAL A 191 1.99 -5.54 -14.50
N ASP A 192 0.99 -4.78 -14.93
CA ASP A 192 1.13 -3.70 -15.91
C ASP A 192 1.38 -2.35 -15.27
N VAL A 193 0.77 -2.13 -14.09
CA VAL A 193 0.99 -0.94 -13.27
C VAL A 193 1.10 -1.35 -11.82
N ILE A 194 2.14 -0.91 -11.12
CA ILE A 194 2.26 -1.03 -9.67
C ILE A 194 2.15 0.35 -9.02
N VAL A 195 1.35 0.44 -7.95
CA VAL A 195 1.19 1.65 -7.14
C VAL A 195 1.72 1.40 -5.73
N PHE A 196 2.48 2.35 -5.18
CA PHE A 196 3.09 2.23 -3.86
C PHE A 196 3.02 3.54 -3.05
N THR A 197 3.19 3.42 -1.73
CA THR A 197 3.38 4.56 -0.82
C THR A 197 4.71 4.46 -0.09
N GLY A 198 5.37 5.59 0.16
CA GLY A 198 6.70 5.61 0.77
C GLY A 198 6.69 5.36 2.29
N HIS A 199 5.64 5.78 2.98
CA HIS A 199 5.63 5.90 4.44
C HIS A 199 5.30 4.60 5.23
N LYS A 200 5.06 3.49 4.54
CA LYS A 200 4.83 2.17 5.15
C LYS A 200 6.09 1.31 5.08
N CYS A 201 6.01 0.08 4.59
CA CYS A 201 7.13 -0.86 4.60
C CYS A 201 8.34 -0.43 3.75
N LEU A 202 8.21 0.56 2.87
CA LEU A 202 9.37 1.21 2.22
C LEU A 202 10.16 2.16 3.15
N MET A 203 9.73 2.34 4.41
CA MET A 203 10.39 3.11 5.47
C MET A 203 10.66 4.59 5.16
N GLY A 204 10.11 5.13 4.07
CA GLY A 204 10.21 6.54 3.72
C GLY A 204 9.30 7.45 4.55
N PRO A 205 9.36 8.77 4.38
CA PRO A 205 8.48 9.71 5.05
C PRO A 205 7.07 9.73 4.46
N THR A 206 6.14 10.40 5.14
CA THR A 206 4.84 10.78 4.58
C THR A 206 5.00 11.79 3.43
N GLY A 207 3.97 11.91 2.59
CA GLY A 207 3.97 12.89 1.48
C GLY A 207 4.76 12.46 0.24
N ILE A 208 5.11 11.17 0.13
CA ILE A 208 5.73 10.57 -1.05
C ILE A 208 5.15 9.18 -1.32
N GLY A 209 4.90 8.91 -2.58
CA GLY A 209 4.49 7.64 -3.14
C GLY A 209 4.76 7.64 -4.64
N GLY A 210 4.18 6.72 -5.38
CA GLY A 210 4.38 6.69 -6.81
C GLY A 210 3.75 5.49 -7.50
N SER A 211 4.03 5.40 -8.78
CA SER A 211 3.66 4.26 -9.62
C SER A 211 4.76 3.95 -10.62
N TYR A 212 4.88 2.68 -10.99
CA TYR A 212 5.59 2.26 -12.20
C TYR A 212 4.57 1.78 -13.23
N VAL A 213 4.69 2.27 -14.46
CA VAL A 213 3.76 2.00 -15.57
C VAL A 213 4.53 1.35 -16.70
N CYS A 214 4.20 0.11 -17.09
CA CYS A 214 4.84 -0.59 -18.19
C CYS A 214 4.63 0.13 -19.53
N ASP A 215 5.56 -0.03 -20.49
CA ASP A 215 5.59 0.73 -21.74
C ASP A 215 4.32 0.62 -22.59
N HIS A 216 3.72 -0.56 -22.61
CA HIS A 216 2.52 -0.86 -23.40
C HIS A 216 1.22 -0.29 -22.79
N VAL A 217 1.27 0.29 -21.57
CA VAL A 217 0.09 0.81 -20.88
C VAL A 217 -0.19 2.25 -21.30
N PRO A 218 -1.35 2.55 -21.93
CA PRO A 218 -1.66 3.87 -22.49
C PRO A 218 -2.32 4.80 -21.46
N VAL A 219 -1.71 4.95 -20.30
CA VAL A 219 -2.24 5.84 -19.25
C VAL A 219 -2.21 7.30 -19.72
N ARG A 220 -3.34 7.99 -19.68
CA ARG A 220 -3.46 9.43 -19.98
C ARG A 220 -3.11 10.27 -18.75
N TYR A 221 -2.64 11.47 -18.97
CA TYR A 221 -2.52 12.45 -17.90
C TYR A 221 -3.90 12.92 -17.41
N THR A 222 -4.05 13.08 -16.13
CA THR A 222 -5.29 13.56 -15.46
C THR A 222 -5.07 14.88 -14.77
N ARG A 223 -3.82 15.36 -14.72
CA ARG A 223 -3.42 16.64 -14.15
C ARG A 223 -2.56 17.40 -15.14
N PHE A 224 -2.64 18.72 -15.06
CA PHE A 224 -1.96 19.62 -15.99
C PHE A 224 -1.18 20.65 -15.17
N GLY A 225 0.04 20.96 -15.58
CA GLY A 225 0.84 21.96 -14.87
C GLY A 225 2.26 22.08 -15.38
N GLY A 226 3.05 22.85 -14.68
CA GLY A 226 4.46 23.04 -14.99
C GLY A 226 5.25 21.76 -14.78
N THR A 227 6.07 21.40 -15.75
CA THR A 227 6.93 20.21 -15.72
C THR A 227 8.42 20.56 -15.60
N GLY A 228 8.74 21.88 -15.55
CA GLY A 228 10.12 22.36 -15.59
C GLY A 228 10.80 22.23 -16.95
N VAL A 229 10.16 21.60 -17.95
CA VAL A 229 10.70 21.34 -19.28
C VAL A 229 9.75 21.80 -20.36
N ARG A 230 10.27 22.16 -21.57
CA ARG A 230 9.49 22.57 -22.75
C ARG A 230 8.43 23.63 -22.48
N SER A 231 8.78 24.70 -21.75
CA SER A 231 7.86 25.72 -21.25
C SER A 231 7.07 26.46 -22.35
N ALA A 232 7.52 26.44 -23.60
CA ALA A 232 6.80 27.01 -24.73
C ALA A 232 5.66 26.12 -25.27
N GLN A 233 5.62 24.84 -24.89
CA GLN A 233 4.56 23.90 -25.30
C GLN A 233 3.28 24.21 -24.53
N LYS A 234 2.16 24.41 -25.25
CA LYS A 234 0.87 24.77 -24.63
C LYS A 234 0.12 23.57 -24.05
N THR A 235 0.32 22.38 -24.62
CA THR A 235 -0.28 21.13 -24.12
C THR A 235 0.62 20.47 -23.08
N HIS A 236 0.03 19.68 -22.20
CA HIS A 236 0.80 18.87 -21.26
C HIS A 236 1.69 17.86 -22.01
N LEU A 237 2.78 17.42 -21.37
CA LEU A 237 3.76 16.55 -22.00
C LEU A 237 3.29 15.10 -22.02
N GLU A 238 3.56 14.43 -23.15
CA GLU A 238 3.19 13.01 -23.35
C GLU A 238 4.27 12.04 -22.87
N GLU A 239 5.52 12.48 -22.79
CA GLU A 239 6.62 11.65 -22.32
C GLU A 239 6.62 11.47 -20.80
N PHE A 240 6.96 10.27 -20.37
CA PHE A 240 7.25 9.99 -18.97
C PHE A 240 8.61 10.58 -18.54
N PRO A 241 8.76 10.96 -17.29
CA PRO A 241 7.79 10.91 -16.19
C PRO A 241 6.79 12.07 -16.20
N TYR A 242 7.00 13.09 -17.04
CA TYR A 242 6.22 14.34 -17.06
C TYR A 242 4.75 14.13 -17.35
N ARG A 243 4.39 13.04 -18.05
CA ARG A 243 2.99 12.68 -18.31
C ARG A 243 2.14 12.61 -17.04
N LEU A 244 2.69 12.08 -15.96
CA LEU A 244 1.98 11.92 -14.69
C LEU A 244 2.49 12.86 -13.59
N GLU A 245 3.61 13.55 -13.82
CA GLU A 245 4.18 14.48 -12.87
C GLU A 245 4.01 15.93 -13.32
N CYS A 246 3.45 16.76 -12.44
CA CYS A 246 3.39 18.20 -12.64
C CYS A 246 3.60 18.91 -11.30
N GLY A 247 4.17 20.12 -11.37
CA GLY A 247 4.57 20.87 -10.19
C GLY A 247 5.94 20.47 -9.65
N THR A 248 6.40 21.21 -8.64
CA THR A 248 7.68 20.93 -7.98
C THR A 248 7.59 19.63 -7.18
N LEU A 249 8.55 18.74 -7.39
CA LEU A 249 8.63 17.45 -6.67
C LEU A 249 8.89 17.67 -5.18
N ASN A 250 8.37 16.75 -4.35
CA ASN A 250 8.69 16.68 -2.94
C ASN A 250 10.12 16.09 -2.74
N LEU A 251 11.13 16.93 -2.91
CA LEU A 251 12.54 16.51 -2.84
C LEU A 251 12.91 15.88 -1.50
N LEU A 252 12.37 16.42 -0.42
CA LEU A 252 12.57 15.89 0.93
C LEU A 252 12.02 14.46 1.03
N GLY A 253 10.80 14.26 0.49
CA GLY A 253 10.16 12.95 0.42
C GLY A 253 10.93 11.97 -0.45
N VAL A 254 11.42 12.40 -1.62
CA VAL A 254 12.23 11.56 -2.53
C VAL A 254 13.53 11.11 -1.86
N ALA A 255 14.24 12.02 -1.20
CA ALA A 255 15.47 11.70 -0.47
C ALA A 255 15.21 10.70 0.66
N GLY A 256 14.20 10.95 1.48
CA GLY A 256 13.82 10.04 2.57
C GLY A 256 13.36 8.66 2.06
N LEU A 257 12.62 8.62 0.97
CA LEU A 257 12.22 7.35 0.32
C LEU A 257 13.44 6.57 -0.18
N LYS A 258 14.41 7.24 -0.80
CA LYS A 258 15.68 6.62 -1.21
C LYS A 258 16.38 5.95 -0.03
N ALA A 259 16.50 6.66 1.09
CA ALA A 259 17.14 6.13 2.30
C ALA A 259 16.35 4.96 2.89
N GLY A 260 15.01 5.06 2.95
CA GLY A 260 14.13 4.00 3.43
C GLY A 260 14.24 2.71 2.60
N VAL A 261 14.16 2.83 1.27
CA VAL A 261 14.29 1.67 0.37
C VAL A 261 15.69 1.04 0.47
N ARG A 262 16.76 1.84 0.60
CA ARG A 262 18.09 1.33 0.84
C ARG A 262 18.18 0.52 2.12
N TRP A 263 17.65 1.07 3.21
CA TRP A 263 17.59 0.36 4.49
C TRP A 263 16.87 -0.98 4.37
N VAL A 264 15.72 -1.01 3.70
CA VAL A 264 14.96 -2.26 3.49
C VAL A 264 15.78 -3.29 2.71
N LEU A 265 16.49 -2.86 1.66
CA LEU A 265 17.37 -3.73 0.89
C LEU A 265 18.56 -4.24 1.71
N ASP A 266 19.17 -3.38 2.51
CA ASP A 266 20.33 -3.73 3.36
C ASP A 266 19.95 -4.73 4.46
N GLN A 267 18.74 -4.63 5.03
CA GLN A 267 18.21 -5.60 6.00
C GLN A 267 17.78 -6.90 5.32
N GLY A 268 17.38 -6.84 4.05
CA GLY A 268 16.77 -7.93 3.29
C GLY A 268 15.29 -8.10 3.58
N ILE A 269 14.45 -7.92 2.55
CA ILE A 269 12.97 -7.94 2.65
C ILE A 269 12.47 -9.23 3.33
N GLU A 270 12.97 -10.39 2.90
CA GLU A 270 12.56 -11.69 3.44
C GLU A 270 12.98 -11.87 4.90
N THR A 271 14.10 -11.26 5.31
CA THR A 271 14.58 -11.29 6.69
C THR A 271 13.67 -10.47 7.60
N LEU A 272 13.31 -9.25 7.16
CA LEU A 272 12.35 -8.40 7.86
C LEU A 272 11.00 -9.10 8.00
N HIS A 273 10.45 -9.56 6.89
CA HIS A 273 9.16 -10.25 6.87
C HIS A 273 9.13 -11.48 7.80
N ARG A 274 10.19 -12.31 7.78
CA ARG A 274 10.30 -13.49 8.63
C ARG A 274 10.32 -13.13 10.11
N GLY A 275 11.05 -12.04 10.47
CA GLY A 275 11.10 -11.53 11.84
C GLY A 275 9.73 -11.04 12.31
N GLU A 276 9.06 -10.26 11.49
CA GLU A 276 7.71 -9.73 11.76
C GLU A 276 6.66 -10.85 11.85
N MET A 277 6.70 -11.83 10.95
CA MET A 277 5.78 -12.99 10.98
C MET A 277 6.02 -13.90 12.18
N ARG A 278 7.25 -14.01 12.67
CA ARG A 278 7.52 -14.72 13.93
C ARG A 278 6.80 -14.05 15.11
N LEU A 279 6.83 -12.73 15.19
CA LEU A 279 6.11 -11.97 16.21
C LEU A 279 4.59 -12.06 16.03
N TRP A 280 4.12 -12.02 14.77
CA TRP A 280 2.70 -12.19 14.45
C TRP A 280 2.19 -13.58 14.86
N ASN A 281 2.96 -14.64 14.60
CA ASN A 281 2.63 -16.00 15.04
C ASN A 281 2.54 -16.08 16.57
N LYS A 282 3.49 -15.47 17.30
CA LYS A 282 3.47 -15.39 18.77
C LYS A 282 2.21 -14.70 19.27
N LEU A 283 1.88 -13.52 18.69
CA LEU A 283 0.67 -12.76 19.02
C LEU A 283 -0.60 -13.57 18.76
N THR A 284 -0.72 -14.13 17.57
CA THR A 284 -1.90 -14.90 17.16
C THR A 284 -2.11 -16.14 18.02
N GLN A 285 -1.03 -16.88 18.35
CA GLN A 285 -1.10 -18.03 19.24
C GLN A 285 -1.52 -17.62 20.67
N GLY A 286 -0.92 -16.54 21.21
CA GLY A 286 -1.27 -16.06 22.54
C GLY A 286 -2.70 -15.55 22.68
N LEU A 287 -3.27 -15.00 21.60
CA LEU A 287 -4.65 -14.49 21.62
C LEU A 287 -5.71 -15.54 21.30
N ARG A 288 -5.35 -16.65 20.63
CA ARG A 288 -6.31 -17.65 20.13
C ARG A 288 -7.07 -18.36 21.24
N ASP A 289 -6.40 -18.60 22.35
CA ASP A 289 -6.94 -19.35 23.49
C ASP A 289 -7.59 -18.47 24.56
N ILE A 290 -7.62 -17.14 24.32
CA ILE A 290 -8.31 -16.21 25.22
C ILE A 290 -9.81 -16.22 24.91
N ASP A 291 -10.61 -16.59 25.91
CA ASP A 291 -12.07 -16.53 25.81
C ASP A 291 -12.54 -15.12 25.43
N ASN A 292 -13.60 -15.05 24.63
CA ASN A 292 -14.22 -13.82 24.15
C ASN A 292 -13.44 -13.04 23.08
N ILE A 293 -12.27 -13.49 22.63
CA ILE A 293 -11.57 -12.91 21.48
C ILE A 293 -11.95 -13.67 20.19
N THR A 294 -12.26 -12.92 19.15
CA THR A 294 -12.44 -13.45 17.79
C THR A 294 -11.36 -12.88 16.89
N LEU A 295 -10.57 -13.75 16.25
CA LEU A 295 -9.55 -13.38 15.26
C LEU A 295 -10.13 -13.57 13.85
N TYR A 296 -9.81 -12.66 12.93
CA TYR A 296 -10.30 -12.72 11.54
C TYR A 296 -9.18 -13.12 10.58
N CYS A 297 -9.43 -14.15 9.77
CA CYS A 297 -8.54 -14.66 8.71
C CYS A 297 -7.10 -14.96 9.18
N ALA A 298 -6.94 -15.40 10.43
CA ALA A 298 -5.65 -15.63 11.07
C ALA A 298 -5.31 -17.13 11.24
N ASP A 299 -5.89 -18.02 10.42
CA ASP A 299 -5.72 -19.48 10.55
C ASP A 299 -4.40 -19.99 9.98
N SER A 300 -3.73 -19.20 9.15
CA SER A 300 -2.47 -19.57 8.51
C SER A 300 -1.55 -18.36 8.39
N ASP A 301 -0.26 -18.58 8.60
CA ASP A 301 0.81 -17.61 8.34
C ASP A 301 1.30 -17.63 6.88
N LYS A 302 0.82 -18.58 6.08
CA LYS A 302 1.17 -18.67 4.66
C LYS A 302 0.45 -17.58 3.87
N ASN A 303 1.21 -16.90 3.00
CA ASN A 303 0.70 -15.80 2.21
C ASN A 303 0.02 -14.72 3.09
N HIS A 304 0.72 -14.30 4.14
CA HIS A 304 0.20 -13.35 5.12
C HIS A 304 1.24 -12.28 5.47
N ASN A 305 0.80 -11.07 5.71
CA ASN A 305 1.58 -9.98 6.31
C ASN A 305 1.25 -9.87 7.80
N PRO A 306 2.11 -9.26 8.62
CA PRO A 306 1.97 -9.19 10.08
C PRO A 306 0.86 -8.21 10.53
N VAL A 307 -0.35 -8.42 10.01
CA VAL A 307 -1.58 -7.67 10.30
C VAL A 307 -2.59 -8.61 10.93
N LEU A 308 -3.17 -8.22 12.05
CA LEU A 308 -4.18 -9.01 12.76
C LEU A 308 -5.38 -8.13 13.09
N SER A 309 -6.56 -8.52 12.62
CA SER A 309 -7.84 -7.95 13.06
C SER A 309 -8.54 -8.86 14.04
N LEU A 310 -9.10 -8.25 15.09
CA LEU A 310 -9.80 -8.97 16.15
C LEU A 310 -10.95 -8.14 16.75
N ASN A 311 -11.85 -8.82 17.45
CA ASN A 311 -12.85 -8.19 18.34
C ASN A 311 -12.90 -8.92 19.68
N VAL A 312 -13.29 -8.19 20.72
CA VAL A 312 -13.63 -8.72 22.04
C VAL A 312 -15.16 -8.74 22.16
N ARG A 313 -15.71 -9.89 22.48
CA ARG A 313 -17.18 -10.06 22.61
C ARG A 313 -17.75 -9.13 23.68
N GLY A 314 -18.76 -8.35 23.29
CA GLY A 314 -19.44 -7.41 24.19
C GLY A 314 -18.75 -6.06 24.35
N LEU A 315 -17.62 -5.80 23.69
CA LEU A 315 -16.96 -4.51 23.67
C LEU A 315 -16.93 -3.94 22.24
N ASP A 316 -17.10 -2.62 22.13
CA ASP A 316 -16.88 -1.90 20.86
C ASP A 316 -15.38 -1.84 20.55
N SER A 317 -15.02 -1.92 19.27
CA SER A 317 -13.61 -1.86 18.87
C SER A 317 -12.92 -0.56 19.28
N GLY A 318 -13.67 0.55 19.29
CA GLY A 318 -13.17 1.86 19.76
C GLY A 318 -12.86 1.86 21.26
N ASP A 319 -13.76 1.25 22.08
CA ASP A 319 -13.54 1.13 23.54
C ASP A 319 -12.26 0.30 23.82
N VAL A 320 -12.10 -0.83 23.13
CA VAL A 320 -10.89 -1.66 23.26
C VAL A 320 -9.62 -0.88 22.88
N GLY A 321 -9.69 -0.09 21.81
CA GLY A 321 -8.58 0.76 21.40
C GLY A 321 -8.21 1.82 22.44
N ILE A 322 -9.20 2.43 23.09
CA ILE A 322 -8.98 3.39 24.20
C ILE A 322 -8.33 2.72 25.38
N MET A 323 -8.80 1.52 25.80
CA MET A 323 -8.19 0.75 26.90
C MET A 323 -6.73 0.40 26.58
N LEU A 324 -6.45 -0.07 25.38
CA LEU A 324 -5.07 -0.37 24.95
C LEU A 324 -4.15 0.85 25.04
N ASP A 325 -4.62 2.03 24.61
CA ASP A 325 -3.81 3.26 24.63
C ASP A 325 -3.65 3.80 26.07
N VAL A 326 -4.76 3.98 26.79
CA VAL A 326 -4.78 4.67 28.09
C VAL A 326 -4.21 3.82 29.22
N ASP A 327 -4.61 2.55 29.29
CA ASP A 327 -4.27 1.68 30.42
C ASP A 327 -2.95 0.92 30.18
N HIS A 328 -2.63 0.61 28.89
CA HIS A 328 -1.48 -0.23 28.54
C HIS A 328 -0.42 0.49 27.67
N SER A 329 -0.65 1.74 27.22
CA SER A 329 0.25 2.48 26.32
C SER A 329 0.56 1.73 25.02
N ILE A 330 -0.44 1.05 24.45
CA ILE A 330 -0.36 0.30 23.20
C ILE A 330 -1.16 1.02 22.13
N ALA A 331 -0.48 1.54 21.12
CA ALA A 331 -1.08 2.18 19.96
C ALA A 331 -1.54 1.14 18.92
N CYS A 332 -2.81 1.15 18.59
CA CYS A 332 -3.43 0.28 17.58
C CYS A 332 -4.42 1.06 16.70
N ARG A 333 -5.04 0.40 15.72
CA ARG A 333 -6.09 0.99 14.90
C ARG A 333 -7.44 0.34 15.17
N THR A 334 -8.52 1.14 15.18
CA THR A 334 -9.89 0.63 15.36
C THR A 334 -10.79 1.08 14.21
N GLY A 335 -11.95 0.45 14.06
CA GLY A 335 -12.98 0.80 13.09
C GLY A 335 -12.82 0.08 11.76
N LEU A 336 -13.21 0.72 10.65
CA LEU A 336 -13.26 0.11 9.31
C LEU A 336 -11.94 0.19 8.51
N GLN A 337 -10.87 0.70 9.07
CA GLN A 337 -9.53 0.83 8.48
C GLN A 337 -9.51 1.25 7.00
N CYS A 338 -10.46 2.09 6.59
CA CYS A 338 -10.63 2.55 5.20
C CYS A 338 -10.87 1.43 4.15
N ALA A 339 -11.35 0.26 4.55
CA ALA A 339 -11.70 -0.85 3.67
C ALA A 339 -13.07 -1.43 4.04
N PRO A 340 -14.18 -0.67 3.86
CA PRO A 340 -15.50 -1.02 4.36
C PRO A 340 -16.02 -2.36 3.84
N LYS A 341 -15.72 -2.70 2.58
CA LYS A 341 -16.18 -3.97 1.97
C LYS A 341 -15.57 -5.20 2.62
N VAL A 342 -14.37 -5.11 3.19
CA VAL A 342 -13.80 -6.20 3.99
C VAL A 342 -14.71 -6.48 5.19
N HIS A 343 -15.12 -5.43 5.89
CA HIS A 343 -15.96 -5.55 7.08
C HIS A 343 -17.39 -6.04 6.76
N GLU A 344 -17.93 -5.68 5.58
CA GLU A 344 -19.19 -6.23 5.09
C GLU A 344 -19.10 -7.75 4.91
N VAL A 345 -17.99 -8.25 4.33
CA VAL A 345 -17.80 -9.69 4.08
C VAL A 345 -17.53 -10.49 5.36
N ILE A 346 -16.70 -9.96 6.27
CA ILE A 346 -16.41 -10.64 7.56
C ILE A 346 -17.48 -10.37 8.64
N GLY A 347 -18.53 -9.57 8.32
CA GLY A 347 -19.68 -9.31 9.19
C GLY A 347 -19.40 -8.39 10.38
N THR A 348 -18.37 -7.53 10.28
CA THR A 348 -17.99 -6.59 11.36
C THR A 348 -18.41 -5.14 11.09
N ASP A 349 -19.03 -4.86 9.95
CA ASP A 349 -19.56 -3.55 9.58
C ASP A 349 -20.61 -3.04 10.58
N LYS A 350 -21.47 -3.94 11.09
CA LYS A 350 -22.54 -3.65 12.04
C LYS A 350 -22.09 -3.45 13.49
N ILE A 351 -20.86 -3.84 13.78
CA ILE A 351 -20.24 -3.71 15.11
C ILE A 351 -19.05 -2.73 15.09
N HIS A 352 -19.11 -1.74 14.19
CA HIS A 352 -18.14 -0.66 14.05
C HIS A 352 -16.70 -1.11 13.71
N GLY A 353 -16.55 -2.24 13.02
CA GLY A 353 -15.27 -2.72 12.52
C GLY A 353 -14.50 -3.60 13.52
N THR A 354 -13.19 -3.51 13.50
CA THR A 354 -12.29 -4.35 14.30
C THR A 354 -11.22 -3.51 15.00
N VAL A 355 -10.58 -4.08 16.01
CA VAL A 355 -9.26 -3.68 16.47
C VAL A 355 -8.25 -4.32 15.53
N ARG A 356 -7.30 -3.54 15.02
CA ARG A 356 -6.22 -4.03 14.18
C ARG A 356 -4.88 -3.79 14.86
N LEU A 357 -4.12 -4.87 15.02
CA LEU A 357 -2.73 -4.85 15.46
C LEU A 357 -1.84 -5.15 14.25
N SER A 358 -0.86 -4.30 13.98
CA SER A 358 0.07 -4.50 12.86
C SER A 358 1.51 -4.28 13.31
N ILE A 359 2.31 -5.32 13.14
CA ILE A 359 3.68 -5.41 13.61
C ILE A 359 4.62 -4.81 12.56
N GLY A 360 5.69 -4.19 13.00
CA GLY A 360 6.74 -3.66 12.15
C GLY A 360 8.13 -4.10 12.61
N PRO A 361 9.18 -3.73 11.87
CA PRO A 361 10.53 -4.27 12.07
C PRO A 361 11.19 -3.87 13.39
N PHE A 362 10.64 -2.90 14.11
CA PHE A 362 11.18 -2.44 15.40
C PHE A 362 10.43 -2.98 16.61
N ASN A 363 9.37 -3.78 16.40
CA ASN A 363 8.69 -4.45 17.48
C ASN A 363 9.52 -5.61 18.03
N THR A 364 9.34 -5.87 19.33
CA THR A 364 10.09 -6.87 20.10
C THR A 364 9.17 -7.96 20.67
N ASP A 365 9.76 -9.05 21.13
CA ASP A 365 9.02 -10.09 21.86
C ASP A 365 8.33 -9.54 23.13
N ALA A 366 8.94 -8.59 23.82
CA ALA A 366 8.37 -7.94 24.98
C ALA A 366 7.13 -7.09 24.63
N ASP A 367 7.11 -6.43 23.46
CA ASP A 367 5.94 -5.69 22.99
C ASP A 367 4.76 -6.64 22.77
N ILE A 368 5.04 -7.81 22.19
CA ILE A 368 4.01 -8.82 21.92
C ILE A 368 3.49 -9.45 23.20
N ASP A 369 4.38 -9.77 24.16
CA ASP A 369 3.97 -10.30 25.47
C ASP A 369 3.07 -9.29 26.21
N ALA A 370 3.42 -8.01 26.20
CA ALA A 370 2.61 -6.95 26.77
C ALA A 370 1.24 -6.82 26.08
N ALA A 371 1.20 -6.92 24.75
CA ALA A 371 -0.05 -6.86 24.00
C ALA A 371 -0.98 -8.05 24.31
N ILE A 372 -0.43 -9.26 24.45
CA ILE A 372 -1.20 -10.45 24.85
C ILE A 372 -1.78 -10.26 26.25
N ALA A 373 -0.96 -9.84 27.22
CA ALA A 373 -1.40 -9.62 28.59
C ALA A 373 -2.49 -8.54 28.68
N ALA A 374 -2.33 -7.43 27.97
CA ALA A 374 -3.33 -6.36 27.89
C ALA A 374 -4.67 -6.88 27.32
N MET A 375 -4.62 -7.66 26.24
CA MET A 375 -5.82 -8.23 25.63
C MET A 375 -6.50 -9.27 26.53
N GLU A 376 -5.75 -10.05 27.31
CA GLU A 376 -6.29 -10.99 28.30
C GLU A 376 -7.05 -10.24 29.41
N GLU A 377 -6.47 -9.15 29.93
CA GLU A 377 -7.12 -8.29 30.93
C GLU A 377 -8.41 -7.68 30.37
N ILE A 378 -8.37 -7.07 29.16
CA ILE A 378 -9.53 -6.46 28.52
C ILE A 378 -10.62 -7.49 28.24
N ALA A 379 -10.27 -8.69 27.77
CA ALA A 379 -11.22 -9.76 27.47
C ALA A 379 -11.88 -10.34 28.74
N SER A 380 -11.27 -10.15 29.93
CA SER A 380 -11.84 -10.56 31.21
C SER A 380 -12.92 -9.62 31.76
N ILE A 381 -13.06 -8.43 31.18
CA ILE A 381 -14.07 -7.43 31.59
C ILE A 381 -15.45 -7.96 31.20
N ARG A 382 -16.24 -8.30 32.21
CA ARG A 382 -17.64 -8.72 32.02
C ARG A 382 -18.53 -7.47 31.99
N ARG A 383 -19.15 -7.21 30.85
CA ARG A 383 -20.26 -6.27 30.76
C ARG A 383 -21.61 -6.99 30.70
#